data_f00bf9dedaa21d78e87e491de026bdcc
#
_entry.id   f00bf9dedaa21d78e87e491de026bdcc
#
_cell.length_a   1.000
_cell.length_b   1.000
_cell.length_c   1.000
_cell.angle_alpha   90.00
_cell.angle_beta   90.00
_cell.angle_gamma   90.00
#
_symmetry.space_group_name_H-M   'P 1'
#
loop_
_entity.id
_entity.type
_entity.pdbx_description
1 polymer ?
#
loop_
_entity_poly.entity_id
_entity_poly.type
_entity_poly.pdbx_seq_one_letter_code
_entity_poly.pdbx_strand_id
1 'polypeptide(L)'
;MKTGIATALIALVMPVCVYATTLRLSTDIDLLVLDGKKVSSSLLRGADSIELDNGPHQLVFRVEKSIGLANHEQRMYISPPLIVSFNTRQISQVNITLPRLETEKESAAFDASPRIELLDGDAMPIPAKLDILALTTSPKGPDYEAATQTYNKAGKRASLPQFATMMADDSTLLSGVSELDVIPPQSQALTEQRLKFWFQQADADTRARFLQWAKQQPSS
;
A
#
# COMPACT_ATOMS: atom_id res chain seq x y z
N MET A 1 61.64 18.99 -19.13
CA MET A 1 60.55 19.55 -18.35
C MET A 1 59.24 19.01 -18.89
N LYS A 2 58.64 18.00 -18.23
CA LYS A 2 57.38 17.37 -18.62
C LYS A 2 56.35 17.71 -17.55
N THR A 3 55.49 18.68 -17.84
CA THR A 3 54.35 19.09 -16.98
C THR A 3 53.19 18.11 -17.23
N GLY A 4 52.93 17.19 -16.31
CA GLY A 4 51.75 16.36 -16.33
C GLY A 4 50.54 17.09 -15.78
N ILE A 5 49.51 17.29 -16.61
CA ILE A 5 48.22 17.81 -16.23
C ILE A 5 47.40 16.69 -15.59
N ALA A 6 47.23 16.73 -14.27
CA ALA A 6 46.34 15.84 -13.56
C ALA A 6 44.91 16.37 -13.68
N THR A 7 44.12 15.76 -14.54
CA THR A 7 42.69 16.07 -14.67
C THR A 7 41.94 15.38 -13.51
N ALA A 8 41.56 16.15 -12.49
CA ALA A 8 40.74 15.67 -11.40
C ALA A 8 39.28 15.54 -11.90
N LEU A 9 38.84 14.31 -12.09
CA LEU A 9 37.43 13.99 -12.39
C LEU A 9 36.60 14.10 -11.11
N ILE A 10 35.98 15.26 -10.89
CA ILE A 10 35.03 15.46 -9.81
C ILE A 10 33.73 14.76 -10.21
N ALA A 11 33.49 13.57 -9.68
CA ALA A 11 32.22 12.89 -9.80
C ALA A 11 31.17 13.67 -8.99
N LEU A 12 30.26 14.37 -9.68
CA LEU A 12 29.12 15.05 -9.10
C LEU A 12 28.12 14.02 -8.61
N VAL A 13 28.21 13.63 -7.34
CA VAL A 13 27.20 12.79 -6.67
C VAL A 13 25.99 13.68 -6.42
N MET A 14 25.00 13.61 -7.32
CA MET A 14 23.71 14.26 -7.09
C MET A 14 22.94 13.46 -6.01
N PRO A 15 22.52 14.09 -4.91
CA PRO A 15 21.65 13.44 -3.95
C PRO A 15 20.32 13.10 -4.63
N VAL A 16 19.97 11.82 -4.70
CA VAL A 16 18.62 11.39 -5.10
C VAL A 16 17.70 11.69 -3.93
N CYS A 17 16.96 12.81 -4.01
CA CYS A 17 15.91 13.10 -3.05
C CYS A 17 14.79 12.07 -3.24
N VAL A 18 14.70 11.12 -2.34
CA VAL A 18 13.53 10.25 -2.21
C VAL A 18 12.43 11.11 -1.57
N TYR A 19 11.48 11.54 -2.37
CA TYR A 19 10.30 12.24 -1.87
C TYR A 19 9.33 11.18 -1.33
N ALA A 20 9.19 11.12 -0.02
CA ALA A 20 8.08 10.40 0.61
C ALA A 20 6.83 11.29 0.56
N THR A 21 5.68 10.70 0.28
CA THR A 21 4.38 11.38 0.25
C THR A 21 3.62 11.00 1.50
N THR A 22 3.11 11.99 2.24
CA THR A 22 2.30 11.75 3.43
C THR A 22 0.83 11.58 3.05
N LEU A 23 0.26 10.39 3.21
CA LEU A 23 -1.18 10.14 3.12
C LEU A 23 -1.84 10.46 4.45
N ARG A 24 -2.76 11.42 4.48
CA ARG A 24 -3.58 11.75 5.65
C ARG A 24 -4.95 11.09 5.54
N LEU A 25 -5.33 10.37 6.60
CA LEU A 25 -6.62 9.71 6.71
C LEU A 25 -7.52 10.47 7.68
N SER A 26 -8.77 10.69 7.25
CA SER A 26 -9.82 11.16 8.16
C SER A 26 -10.21 10.04 9.12
N THR A 27 -10.69 10.40 10.31
CA THR A 27 -11.25 9.45 11.29
C THR A 27 -12.45 8.67 10.76
N ASP A 28 -13.10 9.18 9.72
CA ASP A 28 -14.23 8.53 9.05
C ASP A 28 -13.79 7.46 8.01
N ILE A 29 -12.47 7.24 7.84
CA ILE A 29 -11.91 6.30 6.86
C ILE A 29 -11.25 5.12 7.59
N ASP A 30 -11.77 3.92 7.35
CA ASP A 30 -11.17 2.65 7.77
C ASP A 30 -10.38 2.07 6.59
N LEU A 31 -9.05 2.16 6.65
CA LEU A 31 -8.15 1.64 5.62
C LEU A 31 -7.97 0.13 5.79
N LEU A 32 -8.28 -0.64 4.75
CA LEU A 32 -8.30 -2.10 4.76
C LEU A 32 -7.11 -2.72 4.05
N VAL A 33 -6.73 -2.14 2.88
CA VAL A 33 -5.61 -2.59 2.06
C VAL A 33 -4.85 -1.38 1.52
N LEU A 34 -3.53 -1.43 1.57
CA LEU A 34 -2.61 -0.47 0.97
C LEU A 34 -1.69 -1.24 0.02
N ASP A 35 -1.68 -0.84 -1.25
CA ASP A 35 -0.80 -1.41 -2.29
C ASP A 35 -0.83 -2.94 -2.35
N GLY A 36 -2.05 -3.50 -2.30
CA GLY A 36 -2.30 -4.92 -2.36
C GLY A 36 -2.06 -5.69 -1.06
N LYS A 37 -1.63 -5.04 0.03
CA LYS A 37 -1.37 -5.67 1.33
C LYS A 37 -2.39 -5.23 2.37
N LYS A 38 -2.90 -6.18 3.13
CA LYS A 38 -3.79 -5.90 4.26
C LYS A 38 -3.10 -5.02 5.29
N VAL A 39 -3.78 -3.94 5.67
CA VAL A 39 -3.31 -3.05 6.73
C VAL A 39 -3.80 -3.59 8.07
N SER A 40 -2.89 -3.79 9.03
CA SER A 40 -3.30 -4.18 10.37
C SER A 40 -3.81 -2.95 11.14
N SER A 41 -4.94 -3.10 11.80
CA SER A 41 -5.54 -2.04 12.64
C SER A 41 -4.62 -1.54 13.75
N SER A 42 -3.58 -2.30 14.12
CA SER A 42 -2.56 -1.89 15.08
C SER A 42 -1.60 -0.83 14.53
N LEU A 43 -1.35 -0.81 13.21
CA LEU A 43 -0.51 0.21 12.56
C LEU A 43 -1.21 1.56 12.46
N LEU A 44 -2.54 1.57 12.42
CA LEU A 44 -3.36 2.78 12.28
C LEU A 44 -3.82 3.35 13.62
N ARG A 45 -3.68 2.62 14.73
CA ARG A 45 -4.05 3.13 16.05
C ARG A 45 -3.11 4.25 16.48
N GLY A 46 -3.57 5.50 16.26
CA GLY A 46 -2.85 6.71 16.63
C GLY A 46 -1.93 7.27 15.55
N ALA A 47 -1.95 6.73 14.33
CA ALA A 47 -1.27 7.33 13.19
C ALA A 47 -2.30 8.14 12.37
N ASP A 48 -2.18 9.47 12.40
CA ASP A 48 -2.98 10.37 11.56
C ASP A 48 -2.51 10.38 10.09
N SER A 49 -1.40 9.71 9.79
CA SER A 49 -0.79 9.70 8.46
C SER A 49 0.05 8.45 8.21
N ILE A 50 0.21 8.12 6.94
CA ILE A 50 1.04 7.03 6.42
C ILE A 50 1.99 7.60 5.38
N GLU A 51 3.26 7.22 5.44
CA GLU A 51 4.23 7.56 4.40
C GLU A 51 4.11 6.61 3.21
N LEU A 52 3.98 7.18 2.02
CA LEU A 52 3.95 6.49 0.74
C LEU A 52 5.22 6.77 -0.05
N ASP A 53 5.69 5.78 -0.79
CA ASP A 53 6.75 5.96 -1.76
C ASP A 53 6.29 6.82 -2.94
N ASN A 54 7.22 7.28 -3.78
CA ASN A 54 6.87 8.03 -4.97
C ASN A 54 6.42 7.08 -6.09
N GLY A 55 5.20 7.20 -6.55
CA GLY A 55 4.68 6.36 -7.63
C GLY A 55 3.18 6.07 -7.59
N PRO A 56 2.73 5.04 -8.31
CA PRO A 56 1.33 4.63 -8.32
C PRO A 56 0.96 3.85 -7.05
N HIS A 57 -0.14 4.24 -6.41
CA HIS A 57 -0.68 3.65 -5.20
C HIS A 57 -2.13 3.22 -5.36
N GLN A 58 -2.53 2.25 -4.55
CA GLN A 58 -3.89 1.74 -4.49
C GLN A 58 -4.32 1.55 -3.04
N LEU A 59 -5.46 2.14 -2.68
CA LEU A 59 -6.08 2.00 -1.36
C LEU A 59 -7.39 1.24 -1.48
N VAL A 60 -7.65 0.36 -0.53
CA VAL A 60 -9.00 -0.16 -0.26
C VAL A 60 -9.39 0.30 1.12
N PHE A 61 -10.54 0.94 1.23
CA PHE A 61 -11.05 1.50 2.47
C PHE A 61 -12.57 1.48 2.47
N ARG A 62 -13.17 1.70 3.63
CA ARG A 62 -14.60 1.99 3.78
C ARG A 62 -14.77 3.26 4.60
N VAL A 63 -15.92 3.87 4.45
CA VAL A 63 -16.31 5.03 5.24
C VAL A 63 -17.13 4.54 6.42
N GLU A 64 -16.73 4.93 7.62
CA GLU A 64 -17.43 4.66 8.87
C GLU A 64 -17.80 5.99 9.54
N LYS A 65 -19.09 6.31 9.60
CA LYS A 65 -19.53 7.61 10.10
C LYS A 65 -20.87 7.52 10.84
N SER A 66 -21.02 8.29 11.90
CA SER A 66 -22.32 8.45 12.56
C SER A 66 -23.21 9.38 11.72
N ILE A 67 -24.37 8.88 11.32
CA ILE A 67 -25.37 9.63 10.55
C ILE A 67 -26.67 9.81 11.33
N GLY A 68 -27.35 10.94 11.10
CA GLY A 68 -28.66 11.22 11.68
C GLY A 68 -29.78 10.48 10.96
N LEU A 69 -30.72 9.94 11.75
CA LEU A 69 -31.98 9.37 11.29
C LEU A 69 -33.11 10.41 11.40
N ALA A 70 -34.22 10.15 10.71
CA ALA A 70 -35.38 11.04 10.70
C ALA A 70 -36.01 11.23 12.09
N ASN A 71 -35.81 10.31 13.02
CA ASN A 71 -36.29 10.34 14.41
C ASN A 71 -35.32 11.01 15.39
N HIS A 72 -34.32 11.75 14.91
CA HIS A 72 -33.22 12.36 15.69
C HIS A 72 -32.27 11.36 16.38
N GLU A 73 -32.36 10.08 16.09
CA GLU A 73 -31.38 9.09 16.51
C GLU A 73 -30.15 9.11 15.61
N GLN A 74 -29.06 8.54 16.08
CA GLN A 74 -27.84 8.36 15.31
C GLN A 74 -27.60 6.89 15.04
N ARG A 75 -27.10 6.59 13.84
CA ARG A 75 -26.71 5.24 13.44
C ARG A 75 -25.30 5.27 12.84
N MET A 76 -24.51 4.26 13.18
CA MET A 76 -23.24 4.04 12.48
C MET A 76 -23.52 3.60 11.04
N TYR A 77 -23.08 4.37 10.09
CA TYR A 77 -23.07 4.06 8.68
C TYR A 77 -21.69 3.45 8.32
N ILE A 78 -21.71 2.38 7.56
CA ILE A 78 -20.52 1.70 7.02
C ILE A 78 -20.76 1.52 5.53
N SER A 79 -19.92 2.12 4.71
CA SER A 79 -20.03 2.01 3.25
C SER A 79 -19.62 0.64 2.72
N PRO A 80 -20.00 0.29 1.49
CA PRO A 80 -19.28 -0.74 0.73
C PRO A 80 -17.79 -0.44 0.67
N PRO A 81 -16.91 -1.45 0.57
CA PRO A 81 -15.48 -1.19 0.41
C PRO A 81 -15.21 -0.55 -0.94
N LEU A 82 -14.48 0.54 -0.91
CA LEU A 82 -14.07 1.33 -2.07
C LEU A 82 -12.62 1.03 -2.40
N ILE A 83 -12.31 1.02 -3.69
CA ILE A 83 -10.94 0.90 -4.19
C ILE A 83 -10.59 2.13 -5.01
N VAL A 84 -9.47 2.78 -4.68
CA VAL A 84 -8.99 3.97 -5.38
C VAL A 84 -7.54 3.79 -5.80
N SER A 85 -7.21 4.20 -7.03
CA SER A 85 -5.83 4.26 -7.51
C SER A 85 -5.47 5.66 -7.96
N PHE A 86 -4.26 6.11 -7.63
CA PHE A 86 -3.70 7.43 -7.90
C PHE A 86 -2.18 7.37 -8.01
N ASN A 87 -1.52 8.50 -8.31
CA ASN A 87 -0.07 8.57 -8.42
C ASN A 87 0.46 9.74 -7.60
N THR A 88 1.51 9.50 -6.81
CA THR A 88 2.11 10.48 -5.90
C THR A 88 3.33 11.19 -6.47
N ARG A 89 3.61 11.06 -7.77
CA ARG A 89 4.78 11.73 -8.37
C ARG A 89 4.72 13.23 -8.15
N GLN A 90 5.76 13.77 -7.50
CA GLN A 90 5.89 15.21 -7.17
C GLN A 90 4.80 15.74 -6.21
N ILE A 91 4.15 14.84 -5.46
CA ILE A 91 3.14 15.18 -4.47
C ILE A 91 3.71 14.87 -3.09
N SER A 92 3.73 15.87 -2.21
CA SER A 92 4.24 15.73 -0.84
C SER A 92 3.18 15.24 0.16
N GLN A 93 1.90 15.46 -0.15
CA GLN A 93 0.79 15.11 0.71
C GLN A 93 -0.45 14.72 -0.09
N VAL A 94 -1.19 13.72 0.40
CA VAL A 94 -2.48 13.30 -0.13
C VAL A 94 -3.52 13.34 0.99
N ASN A 95 -4.62 14.04 0.75
CA ASN A 95 -5.78 14.11 1.64
C ASN A 95 -6.98 13.50 0.93
N ILE A 96 -7.74 12.63 1.61
CA ILE A 96 -8.98 12.08 1.09
C ILE A 96 -10.14 12.92 1.63
N THR A 97 -10.90 13.52 0.73
CA THR A 97 -12.07 14.34 1.06
C THR A 97 -13.34 13.57 0.71
N LEU A 98 -14.21 13.41 1.70
CA LEU A 98 -15.51 12.78 1.56
C LEU A 98 -16.59 13.84 1.29
N PRO A 99 -17.64 13.51 0.54
CA PRO A 99 -18.82 14.38 0.45
C PRO A 99 -19.53 14.46 1.81
N ARG A 100 -20.54 15.33 1.88
CA ARG A 100 -21.40 15.38 3.06
C ARG A 100 -22.13 14.04 3.22
N LEU A 101 -21.99 13.41 4.38
CA LEU A 101 -22.60 12.14 4.75
C LEU A 101 -23.15 12.27 6.19
N GLU A 102 -24.27 12.96 6.34
CA GLU A 102 -24.87 13.22 7.65
C GLU A 102 -26.26 12.58 7.79
N THR A 103 -26.85 12.17 6.68
CA THR A 103 -28.21 11.62 6.64
C THR A 103 -28.25 10.28 5.93
N GLU A 104 -29.33 9.52 6.19
CA GLU A 104 -29.58 8.22 5.54
C GLU A 104 -29.73 8.36 4.02
N LYS A 105 -30.30 9.46 3.54
CA LYS A 105 -30.43 9.75 2.11
C LYS A 105 -29.08 9.99 1.44
N GLU A 106 -28.19 10.72 2.10
CA GLU A 106 -26.83 11.00 1.59
C GLU A 106 -25.98 9.72 1.57
N SER A 107 -26.07 8.87 2.60
CA SER A 107 -25.36 7.60 2.64
C SER A 107 -25.86 6.63 1.57
N ALA A 108 -27.16 6.53 1.34
CA ALA A 108 -27.72 5.71 0.26
C ALA A 108 -27.30 6.20 -1.14
N ALA A 109 -27.25 7.52 -1.33
CA ALA A 109 -26.75 8.10 -2.58
C ALA A 109 -25.27 7.82 -2.80
N PHE A 110 -24.46 7.85 -1.73
CA PHE A 110 -23.05 7.50 -1.77
C PHE A 110 -22.82 6.02 -2.09
N ASP A 111 -23.61 5.11 -1.52
CA ASP A 111 -23.55 3.67 -1.82
C ASP A 111 -23.85 3.38 -3.28
N ALA A 112 -24.83 4.10 -3.87
CA ALA A 112 -25.20 3.93 -5.27
C ALA A 112 -24.16 4.51 -6.25
N SER A 113 -23.50 5.60 -5.87
CA SER A 113 -22.52 6.30 -6.71
C SER A 113 -21.48 7.00 -5.85
N PRO A 114 -20.48 6.27 -5.33
CA PRO A 114 -19.48 6.85 -4.45
C PRO A 114 -18.64 7.90 -5.18
N ARG A 115 -18.40 9.02 -4.50
CA ARG A 115 -17.56 10.12 -4.99
C ARG A 115 -16.66 10.56 -3.86
N ILE A 116 -15.38 10.66 -4.14
CA ILE A 116 -14.37 11.20 -3.25
C ILE A 116 -13.46 12.12 -4.04
N GLU A 117 -12.78 13.02 -3.37
CA GLU A 117 -11.72 13.81 -3.95
C GLU A 117 -10.41 13.52 -3.22
N LEU A 118 -9.34 13.36 -3.97
CA LEU A 118 -7.99 13.35 -3.46
C LEU A 118 -7.39 14.71 -3.71
N LEU A 119 -6.89 15.35 -2.67
CA LEU A 119 -6.28 16.68 -2.73
C LEU A 119 -4.83 16.59 -2.28
N ASP A 120 -3.95 17.35 -2.94
CA ASP A 120 -2.56 17.53 -2.49
C ASP A 120 -2.43 18.51 -1.32
N GLY A 121 -1.17 18.85 -0.94
CA GLY A 121 -0.89 19.78 0.13
C GLY A 121 -1.38 21.21 -0.12
N ASP A 122 -1.56 21.58 -1.38
CA ASP A 122 -2.05 22.89 -1.83
C ASP A 122 -3.56 22.88 -2.16
N ALA A 123 -4.26 21.83 -1.73
CA ALA A 123 -5.68 21.58 -2.01
C ALA A 123 -6.02 21.46 -3.52
N MET A 124 -5.05 21.07 -4.34
CA MET A 124 -5.27 20.81 -5.76
C MET A 124 -5.71 19.35 -5.98
N PRO A 125 -6.67 19.13 -6.89
CA PRO A 125 -7.17 17.77 -7.15
C PRO A 125 -6.11 16.84 -7.73
N ILE A 126 -5.95 15.68 -7.12
CA ILE A 126 -5.10 14.60 -7.63
C ILE A 126 -5.95 13.69 -8.53
N PRO A 127 -5.56 13.44 -9.79
CA PRO A 127 -6.27 12.49 -10.65
C PRO A 127 -6.32 11.10 -10.02
N ALA A 128 -7.53 10.58 -9.84
CA ALA A 128 -7.75 9.28 -9.23
C ALA A 128 -8.83 8.47 -9.96
N LYS A 129 -8.76 7.15 -9.86
CA LYS A 129 -9.79 6.24 -10.36
C LYS A 129 -10.41 5.54 -9.16
N LEU A 130 -11.71 5.73 -8.96
CA LEU A 130 -12.49 5.14 -7.88
C LEU A 130 -13.44 4.09 -8.42
N ASP A 131 -13.61 3.00 -7.65
CA ASP A 131 -14.58 1.94 -7.92
C ASP A 131 -15.04 1.29 -6.61
N ILE A 132 -16.07 0.45 -6.66
CA ILE A 132 -16.52 -0.38 -5.55
C ILE A 132 -15.82 -1.73 -5.65
N LEU A 133 -15.22 -2.19 -4.55
CA LEU A 133 -14.61 -3.50 -4.48
C LEU A 133 -15.67 -4.56 -4.17
N ALA A 134 -15.99 -5.43 -5.14
CA ALA A 134 -16.86 -6.56 -4.91
C ALA A 134 -16.17 -7.61 -4.02
N LEU A 135 -16.85 -8.02 -2.95
CA LEU A 135 -16.38 -9.05 -2.04
C LEU A 135 -17.03 -10.40 -2.35
N THR A 136 -16.25 -11.46 -2.27
CA THR A 136 -16.78 -12.82 -2.26
C THR A 136 -17.12 -13.20 -0.82
N THR A 137 -18.31 -13.73 -0.59
CA THR A 137 -18.73 -14.21 0.73
C THR A 137 -17.89 -15.41 1.13
N SER A 138 -17.23 -15.31 2.27
CA SER A 138 -16.44 -16.40 2.86
C SER A 138 -16.92 -16.71 4.29
N PRO A 139 -16.95 -17.98 4.72
CA PRO A 139 -17.28 -18.32 6.11
C PRO A 139 -16.34 -17.71 7.16
N LYS A 140 -15.12 -17.33 6.75
CA LYS A 140 -14.11 -16.69 7.61
C LYS A 140 -14.22 -15.17 7.64
N GLY A 141 -15.23 -14.59 7.01
CA GLY A 141 -15.37 -13.16 6.81
C GLY A 141 -14.73 -12.65 5.50
N PRO A 142 -14.77 -11.34 5.25
CA PRO A 142 -14.27 -10.76 4.02
C PRO A 142 -12.74 -10.77 3.97
N ASP A 143 -12.20 -11.29 2.88
CA ASP A 143 -10.76 -11.23 2.56
C ASP A 143 -10.53 -10.09 1.54
N TYR A 144 -10.23 -8.91 2.06
CA TYR A 144 -10.03 -7.71 1.24
C TYR A 144 -8.78 -7.81 0.38
N GLU A 145 -7.74 -8.50 0.84
CA GLU A 145 -6.50 -8.68 0.10
C GLU A 145 -6.71 -9.58 -1.12
N ALA A 146 -7.32 -10.75 -0.95
CA ALA A 146 -7.65 -11.64 -2.06
C ALA A 146 -8.66 -10.99 -3.04
N ALA A 147 -9.63 -10.22 -2.54
CA ALA A 147 -10.56 -9.47 -3.37
C ALA A 147 -9.85 -8.41 -4.20
N THR A 148 -8.90 -7.67 -3.61
CA THR A 148 -8.08 -6.66 -4.30
C THR A 148 -7.23 -7.28 -5.40
N GLN A 149 -6.61 -8.40 -5.15
CA GLN A 149 -5.84 -9.14 -6.17
C GLN A 149 -6.71 -9.59 -7.33
N THR A 150 -7.87 -10.18 -7.02
CA THR A 150 -8.84 -10.60 -8.05
C THR A 150 -9.32 -9.42 -8.87
N TYR A 151 -9.58 -8.28 -8.22
CA TYR A 151 -9.95 -7.03 -8.88
C TYR A 151 -8.86 -6.54 -9.83
N ASN A 152 -7.59 -6.56 -9.39
CA ASN A 152 -6.44 -6.13 -10.18
C ASN A 152 -6.19 -7.05 -11.38
N LYS A 153 -6.31 -8.38 -11.20
CA LYS A 153 -6.24 -9.37 -12.30
C LYS A 153 -7.31 -9.16 -13.35
N ALA A 154 -8.50 -8.72 -12.95
CA ALA A 154 -9.62 -8.47 -13.86
C ALA A 154 -9.49 -7.16 -14.66
N GLY A 155 -8.46 -6.34 -14.44
CA GLY A 155 -8.22 -5.11 -15.20
C GLY A 155 -9.34 -4.08 -15.10
N LYS A 156 -10.02 -3.98 -13.93
CA LYS A 156 -11.15 -3.06 -13.71
C LYS A 156 -10.66 -1.61 -13.60
N ARG A 157 -11.60 -0.66 -13.44
CA ARG A 157 -11.38 0.79 -13.52
C ARG A 157 -10.21 1.32 -12.68
N ALA A 158 -10.10 0.90 -11.43
CA ALA A 158 -9.05 1.31 -10.48
C ALA A 158 -7.92 0.28 -10.34
N SER A 159 -7.82 -0.70 -11.27
CA SER A 159 -6.80 -1.75 -11.23
C SER A 159 -5.41 -1.19 -11.42
N LEU A 160 -4.46 -1.73 -10.65
CA LEU A 160 -3.02 -1.59 -10.85
C LEU A 160 -2.41 -3.00 -10.99
N PRO A 161 -1.99 -3.40 -12.21
CA PRO A 161 -1.50 -4.75 -12.48
C PRO A 161 -0.32 -5.18 -11.60
N GLN A 162 0.50 -4.23 -11.17
CA GLN A 162 1.62 -4.48 -10.27
C GLN A 162 1.20 -5.08 -8.93
N PHE A 163 -0.03 -4.82 -8.47
CA PHE A 163 -0.58 -5.38 -7.23
C PHE A 163 -1.46 -6.61 -7.47
N ALA A 164 -1.57 -7.08 -8.71
CA ALA A 164 -2.27 -8.33 -9.05
C ALA A 164 -1.45 -9.58 -8.70
N THR A 165 -0.14 -9.44 -8.58
CA THR A 165 0.81 -10.56 -8.58
C THR A 165 1.56 -10.72 -7.24
N MET A 166 1.31 -9.85 -6.25
CA MET A 166 2.09 -9.85 -4.99
C MET A 166 1.98 -11.14 -4.16
N MET A 167 1.02 -12.03 -4.45
CA MET A 167 1.01 -13.39 -3.87
C MET A 167 1.60 -14.47 -4.81
N ALA A 168 1.77 -14.19 -6.09
CA ALA A 168 2.33 -15.18 -7.01
C ALA A 168 3.84 -15.36 -6.79
N ASP A 169 4.56 -14.33 -6.37
CA ASP A 169 6.00 -14.44 -6.09
C ASP A 169 6.31 -15.25 -4.82
N ASP A 170 5.44 -15.18 -3.80
CA ASP A 170 5.64 -15.99 -2.59
C ASP A 170 5.20 -17.46 -2.80
N SER A 171 4.26 -17.73 -3.70
CA SER A 171 3.80 -19.10 -3.98
C SER A 171 4.51 -19.76 -5.17
N THR A 172 5.02 -19.00 -6.14
CA THR A 172 5.77 -19.59 -7.26
C THR A 172 7.18 -20.05 -6.88
N LEU A 173 7.76 -19.49 -5.83
CA LEU A 173 9.00 -20.03 -5.24
C LEU A 173 8.76 -21.34 -4.47
N LEU A 174 7.50 -21.66 -4.16
CA LEU A 174 7.09 -22.90 -3.48
C LEU A 174 6.60 -23.98 -4.44
N SER A 175 6.28 -23.63 -5.71
CA SER A 175 5.74 -24.61 -6.69
C SER A 175 6.78 -25.41 -7.46
N GLY A 176 8.07 -25.23 -7.14
CA GLY A 176 9.18 -26.00 -7.73
C GLY A 176 9.54 -27.28 -6.94
N VAL A 177 8.86 -27.62 -5.87
CA VAL A 177 9.11 -28.85 -5.11
C VAL A 177 7.81 -29.63 -5.00
N SER A 178 7.73 -30.72 -5.79
CA SER A 178 6.68 -31.73 -5.75
C SER A 178 6.40 -32.24 -4.33
N GLU A 179 5.08 -32.33 -4.08
CA GLU A 179 4.42 -33.29 -3.19
C GLU A 179 5.32 -34.19 -2.32
N LEU A 180 5.29 -33.94 -1.04
CA LEU A 180 5.08 -34.86 0.08
C LEU A 180 5.64 -34.25 1.37
N ASP A 181 4.80 -34.33 2.41
CA ASP A 181 5.09 -34.26 3.84
C ASP A 181 5.10 -32.89 4.56
N VAL A 182 4.10 -32.83 5.46
CA VAL A 182 4.14 -32.30 6.84
C VAL A 182 4.91 -30.99 7.02
N ILE A 183 4.19 -29.93 7.29
CA ILE A 183 4.74 -28.63 7.69
C ILE A 183 5.64 -28.79 8.92
N PRO A 184 6.97 -28.75 8.77
CA PRO A 184 7.86 -28.49 9.88
C PRO A 184 7.96 -26.99 10.14
N PRO A 185 8.36 -26.55 11.34
CA PRO A 185 8.59 -25.16 11.66
C PRO A 185 9.56 -24.56 10.62
N GLN A 186 9.29 -23.32 10.21
CA GLN A 186 9.99 -22.59 9.12
C GLN A 186 11.48 -22.97 9.10
N SER A 187 11.86 -23.76 8.13
CA SER A 187 13.21 -24.30 8.09
C SER A 187 14.20 -23.17 7.90
N GLN A 188 15.29 -23.16 8.68
CA GLN A 188 16.41 -22.23 8.56
C GLN A 188 16.88 -22.10 7.10
N ALA A 189 16.75 -23.17 6.30
CA ALA A 189 17.04 -23.22 4.88
C ALA A 189 16.18 -22.27 4.04
N LEU A 190 14.89 -22.09 4.32
CA LEU A 190 14.02 -21.18 3.59
C LEU A 190 14.35 -19.72 3.92
N THR A 191 14.61 -19.42 5.17
CA THR A 191 15.04 -18.09 5.61
C THR A 191 16.38 -17.72 4.97
N GLU A 192 17.32 -18.64 4.92
CA GLU A 192 18.62 -18.45 4.27
C GLU A 192 18.48 -18.21 2.76
N GLN A 193 17.62 -18.95 2.05
CA GLN A 193 17.34 -18.74 0.64
C GLN A 193 16.75 -17.35 0.37
N ARG A 194 15.81 -16.91 1.19
CA ARG A 194 15.20 -15.57 1.09
C ARG A 194 16.23 -14.46 1.31
N LEU A 195 17.08 -14.59 2.33
CA LEU A 195 18.17 -13.65 2.57
C LEU A 195 19.15 -13.58 1.41
N LYS A 196 19.54 -14.73 0.83
CA LYS A 196 20.40 -14.77 -0.35
C LYS A 196 19.76 -14.11 -1.56
N PHE A 197 18.49 -14.37 -1.80
CA PHE A 197 17.73 -13.76 -2.90
C PHE A 197 17.68 -12.22 -2.75
N TRP A 198 17.29 -11.70 -1.60
CA TRP A 198 17.23 -10.25 -1.37
C TRP A 198 18.61 -9.60 -1.42
N PHE A 199 19.64 -10.28 -0.92
CA PHE A 199 21.02 -9.81 -1.01
C PHE A 199 21.49 -9.70 -2.46
N GLN A 200 21.10 -10.62 -3.35
CA GLN A 200 21.44 -10.58 -4.77
C GLN A 200 20.69 -9.47 -5.52
N GLN A 201 19.46 -9.16 -5.13
CA GLN A 201 18.66 -8.08 -5.72
C GLN A 201 19.13 -6.68 -5.29
N ALA A 202 19.78 -6.56 -4.15
CA ALA A 202 20.24 -5.29 -3.62
C ALA A 202 21.40 -4.72 -4.47
N ASP A 203 21.46 -3.39 -4.57
CA ASP A 203 22.60 -2.68 -5.16
C ASP A 203 23.89 -2.85 -4.33
N ALA A 204 25.03 -2.47 -4.90
CA ALA A 204 26.35 -2.66 -4.26
C ALA A 204 26.47 -1.95 -2.90
N ASP A 205 25.91 -0.75 -2.78
CA ASP A 205 26.00 0.06 -1.56
C ASP A 205 25.13 -0.52 -0.45
N THR A 206 23.93 -0.98 -0.80
CA THR A 206 23.02 -1.66 0.13
C THR A 206 23.62 -2.97 0.63
N ARG A 207 24.26 -3.76 -0.24
CA ARG A 207 24.98 -4.97 0.16
C ARG A 207 26.13 -4.68 1.12
N ALA A 208 26.90 -3.62 0.85
CA ALA A 208 28.00 -3.21 1.72
C ALA A 208 27.52 -2.81 3.13
N ARG A 209 26.47 -1.99 3.22
CA ARG A 209 25.83 -1.60 4.49
C ARG A 209 25.28 -2.79 5.25
N PHE A 210 24.60 -3.71 4.56
CA PHE A 210 24.08 -4.94 5.17
C PHE A 210 25.19 -5.81 5.77
N LEU A 211 26.28 -6.04 5.04
CA LEU A 211 27.42 -6.80 5.53
C LEU A 211 28.10 -6.14 6.74
N GLN A 212 28.18 -4.82 6.75
CA GLN A 212 28.72 -4.08 7.89
C GLN A 212 27.82 -4.22 9.13
N TRP A 213 26.52 -4.10 8.96
CA TRP A 213 25.55 -4.31 10.02
C TRP A 213 25.57 -5.76 10.54
N ALA A 214 25.62 -6.77 9.66
CA ALA A 214 25.64 -8.17 10.03
C ALA A 214 26.86 -8.55 10.87
N LYS A 215 28.04 -7.94 10.60
CA LYS A 215 29.27 -8.14 11.41
C LYS A 215 29.17 -7.57 12.83
N GLN A 216 28.26 -6.65 13.08
CA GLN A 216 28.06 -6.02 14.38
C GLN A 216 27.02 -6.76 15.25
N GLN A 217 26.33 -7.75 14.69
CA GLN A 217 25.37 -8.55 15.44
C GLN A 217 26.09 -9.61 16.30
N PRO A 218 25.68 -9.80 17.56
CA PRO A 218 26.24 -10.86 18.39
C PRO A 218 25.93 -12.22 17.78
N SER A 219 26.94 -13.07 17.71
CA SER A 219 26.77 -14.50 17.34
C SER A 219 25.98 -15.17 18.46
N SER A 220 24.77 -15.66 18.18
CA SER A 220 23.97 -16.46 19.11
C SER A 220 24.55 -17.86 19.23
#